data_48a2df715638b31c2d88b7c5c534eee6
#
_entry.id   48a2df715638b31c2d88b7c5c534eee6
#
_cell.length_a   1.000
_cell.length_b   1.000
_cell.length_c   1.000
_cell.angle_alpha   90.00
_cell.angle_beta   90.00
_cell.angle_gamma   90.00
#
_symmetry.space_group_name_H-M   'P 1'
#
loop_
_entity.id
_entity.type
_entity.pdbx_description
1 polymer ?
#
loop_
_entity_poly.entity_id
_entity_poly.type
_entity_poly.pdbx_seq_one_letter_code
_entity_poly.pdbx_strand_id
1 'polypeptide(L)'
;MEQAMIGKFISACRKEKGLTQMQLAEKLNITNRAVSKWETGKSMPDVSLMLDLCNILGITVNELLSGERIIMEDYQKRAEENLMK
;
A
#
# COMPACT_ATOMS: atom_id res chain seq x y z
N MET A 1 6.26 7.28 10.28
CA MET A 1 5.96 6.75 8.93
C MET A 1 7.14 7.00 8.02
N GLU A 2 7.61 5.98 7.38
CA GLU A 2 8.74 6.13 6.46
C GLU A 2 8.29 6.07 5.03
N GLN A 3 8.46 7.16 4.28
CA GLN A 3 8.02 7.26 2.89
C GLN A 3 8.67 6.22 1.98
N ALA A 4 9.95 5.93 2.19
CA ALA A 4 10.67 4.95 1.38
C ALA A 4 10.07 3.54 1.53
N MET A 5 9.72 3.16 2.75
CA MET A 5 9.09 1.87 3.06
C MET A 5 7.71 1.75 2.43
N ILE A 6 6.92 2.80 2.55
CA ILE A 6 5.59 2.87 1.95
C ILE A 6 5.69 2.78 0.42
N GLY A 7 6.65 3.49 -0.16
CA GLY A 7 6.88 3.45 -1.61
C GLY A 7 7.23 2.05 -2.12
N LYS A 8 8.10 1.35 -1.42
CA LYS A 8 8.46 -0.03 -1.76
C LYS A 8 7.26 -0.96 -1.67
N PHE A 9 6.43 -0.76 -0.66
CA PHE A 9 5.21 -1.55 -0.47
C PHE A 9 4.22 -1.31 -1.62
N ILE A 10 4.01 -0.05 -2.01
CA ILE A 10 3.15 0.28 -3.15
C ILE A 10 3.66 -0.41 -4.42
N SER A 11 4.96 -0.35 -4.67
CA SER A 11 5.58 -0.99 -5.83
C SER A 11 5.35 -2.50 -5.83
N ALA A 12 5.56 -3.15 -4.69
CA ALA A 12 5.38 -4.59 -4.55
C ALA A 12 3.91 -4.98 -4.79
N CYS A 13 2.97 -4.28 -4.19
CA CYS A 13 1.55 -4.56 -4.34
C CYS A 13 1.08 -4.32 -5.78
N ARG A 14 1.57 -3.26 -6.41
CA ARG A 14 1.28 -2.98 -7.81
C ARG A 14 1.72 -4.13 -8.72
N LYS A 15 2.94 -4.61 -8.51
CA LYS A 15 3.49 -5.73 -9.29
C LYS A 15 2.73 -7.02 -9.07
N GLU A 16 2.29 -7.28 -7.84
CA GLU A 16 1.45 -8.44 -7.55
C GLU A 16 0.13 -8.41 -8.32
N LYS A 17 -0.41 -7.23 -8.55
CA LYS A 17 -1.64 -7.05 -9.34
C LYS A 17 -1.37 -7.06 -10.85
N GLY A 18 -0.12 -7.20 -11.27
CA GLY A 18 0.26 -7.23 -12.68
C GLY A 18 0.12 -5.87 -13.35
N LEU A 19 0.18 -4.78 -12.60
CA LEU A 19 0.01 -3.43 -13.13
C LEU A 19 1.37 -2.75 -13.34
N THR A 20 1.50 -2.02 -14.45
CA THR A 20 2.60 -1.09 -14.63
C THR A 20 2.30 0.20 -13.86
N GLN A 21 3.31 1.05 -13.68
CA GLN A 21 3.09 2.37 -13.08
C GLN A 21 2.08 3.19 -13.88
N MET A 22 2.17 3.12 -15.21
CA MET A 22 1.24 3.82 -16.09
C MET A 22 -0.20 3.32 -15.92
N GLN A 23 -0.38 2.01 -15.83
CA GLN A 23 -1.71 1.42 -15.63
C GLN A 23 -2.32 1.84 -14.30
N LEU A 24 -1.52 1.82 -13.23
CA LEU A 24 -1.99 2.29 -11.93
C LEU A 24 -2.36 3.78 -11.99
N ALA A 25 -1.53 4.59 -12.63
CA ALA A 25 -1.78 6.02 -12.79
C ALA A 25 -3.09 6.27 -13.55
N GLU A 26 -3.34 5.52 -14.62
CA GLU A 26 -4.59 5.62 -15.40
C GLU A 26 -5.82 5.31 -14.55
N LYS A 27 -5.73 4.26 -13.73
CA LYS A 27 -6.84 3.87 -12.84
C LYS A 27 -7.15 4.93 -11.79
N LEU A 28 -6.14 5.68 -11.38
CA LEU A 28 -6.29 6.76 -10.39
C LEU A 28 -6.50 8.13 -11.04
N ASN A 29 -6.46 8.19 -12.37
CA ASN A 29 -6.58 9.43 -13.14
C ASN A 29 -5.52 10.46 -12.74
N ILE A 30 -4.28 9.99 -12.59
CA ILE A 30 -3.11 10.81 -12.26
C ILE A 30 -1.98 10.49 -13.23
N THR A 31 -0.84 11.16 -13.06
CA THR A 31 0.31 10.95 -13.94
C THR A 31 1.16 9.77 -13.50
N ASN A 32 1.82 9.12 -14.45
CA ASN A 32 2.82 8.09 -14.19
C ASN A 32 3.93 8.62 -13.26
N ARG A 33 4.28 9.89 -13.43
CA ARG A 33 5.30 10.55 -12.61
C ARG A 33 4.93 10.59 -11.14
N ALA A 34 3.66 10.81 -10.83
CA ALA A 34 3.17 10.81 -9.45
C ALA A 34 3.37 9.43 -8.80
N VAL A 35 3.00 8.36 -9.50
CA VAL A 35 3.20 6.99 -9.01
C VAL A 35 4.69 6.72 -8.79
N SER A 36 5.54 7.13 -9.73
CA SER A 36 6.99 6.96 -9.61
C SER A 36 7.54 7.67 -8.37
N LYS A 37 7.06 8.86 -8.07
CA LYS A 37 7.48 9.60 -6.88
C LYS A 37 7.09 8.87 -5.59
N TRP A 38 5.90 8.27 -5.54
CA TRP A 38 5.50 7.48 -4.38
C TRP A 38 6.43 6.29 -4.19
N GLU A 39 6.70 5.56 -5.26
CA GLU A 39 7.47 4.31 -5.20
C GLU A 39 8.94 4.56 -4.88
N THR A 40 9.45 5.73 -5.17
CA THR A 40 10.83 6.11 -4.84
C THR A 40 10.95 6.86 -3.51
N GLY A 41 9.85 7.03 -2.79
CA GLY A 41 9.86 7.69 -1.48
C GLY A 41 9.98 9.20 -1.53
N LYS A 42 9.78 9.81 -2.70
CA LYS A 42 9.89 11.27 -2.86
C LYS A 42 8.65 12.01 -2.42
N SER A 43 7.49 11.35 -2.46
CA SER A 43 6.23 11.94 -2.00
C SER A 43 5.29 10.83 -1.54
N MET A 44 4.27 11.23 -0.80
CA MET A 44 3.20 10.33 -0.34
C MET A 44 1.97 10.53 -1.22
N PRO A 45 1.14 9.47 -1.39
CA PRO A 45 -0.17 9.66 -2.01
C PRO A 45 -0.99 10.66 -1.22
N ASP A 46 -1.73 11.51 -1.93
CA ASP A 46 -2.67 12.42 -1.30
C ASP A 46 -3.77 11.62 -0.59
N VAL A 47 -4.22 12.14 0.53
CA VAL A 47 -5.30 11.50 1.32
C VAL A 47 -6.53 11.22 0.44
N SER A 48 -6.84 12.13 -0.47
CA SER A 48 -7.98 11.97 -1.39
C SER A 48 -7.85 10.76 -2.32
N LEU A 49 -6.65 10.26 -2.53
CA LEU A 49 -6.37 9.12 -3.40
C LEU A 49 -6.15 7.81 -2.64
N MET A 50 -5.96 7.87 -1.33
CA MET A 50 -5.58 6.71 -0.54
C MET A 50 -6.59 5.57 -0.60
N LEU A 51 -7.88 5.86 -0.51
CA LEU A 51 -8.93 4.83 -0.55
C LEU A 51 -8.96 4.13 -1.92
N ASP A 52 -8.90 4.91 -3.00
CA ASP A 52 -8.91 4.35 -4.35
C ASP A 52 -7.67 3.52 -4.60
N LEU A 53 -6.51 4.01 -4.16
CA LEU A 53 -5.25 3.27 -4.26
C LEU A 53 -5.33 1.95 -3.52
N CYS A 54 -5.83 1.97 -2.29
CA CYS A 54 -5.97 0.75 -1.49
C CYS A 54 -6.94 -0.24 -2.13
N ASN A 55 -8.04 0.23 -2.68
CA ASN A 55 -9.02 -0.61 -3.37
C ASN A 55 -8.39 -1.28 -4.60
N ILE A 56 -7.64 -0.54 -5.38
CA ILE A 56 -6.98 -1.07 -6.59
C ILE A 56 -5.94 -2.11 -6.21
N LEU A 57 -5.16 -1.84 -5.17
CA LEU A 57 -4.08 -2.73 -4.74
C LEU A 57 -4.57 -3.89 -3.87
N GLY A 58 -5.81 -3.85 -3.40
CA GLY A 58 -6.35 -4.89 -2.52
C GLY A 58 -5.74 -4.89 -1.13
N ILE A 59 -5.47 -3.71 -0.61
CA ILE A 59 -4.87 -3.53 0.73
C ILE A 59 -5.73 -2.58 1.55
N THR A 60 -5.50 -2.57 2.86
CA THR A 60 -6.15 -1.61 3.76
C THR A 60 -5.29 -0.35 3.91
N VAL A 61 -5.90 0.73 4.39
CA VAL A 61 -5.17 1.97 4.69
C VAL A 61 -4.12 1.71 5.76
N ASN A 62 -4.43 0.87 6.76
CA ASN A 62 -3.46 0.51 7.80
C ASN A 62 -2.24 -0.19 7.21
N GLU A 63 -2.46 -1.12 6.28
CA GLU A 63 -1.35 -1.79 5.59
C GLU A 63 -0.51 -0.80 4.79
N LEU A 64 -1.15 0.12 4.08
CA LEU A 64 -0.45 1.14 3.32
C LEU A 64 0.44 2.00 4.22
N LEU A 65 -0.13 2.50 5.31
CA LEU A 65 0.61 3.37 6.24
C LEU A 65 1.69 2.63 7.02
N SER A 66 1.51 1.33 7.24
CA SER A 66 2.52 0.48 7.90
C SER A 66 3.62 0.04 6.94
N GLY A 67 3.34 0.07 5.62
CA GLY A 67 4.27 -0.41 4.62
C GLY A 67 4.43 -1.92 4.60
N GLU A 68 3.44 -2.66 5.12
CA GLU A 68 3.47 -4.12 5.16
C GLU A 68 2.06 -4.70 5.18
N ARG A 69 1.94 -5.94 4.71
CA ARG A 69 0.67 -6.64 4.78
C ARG A 69 0.38 -7.14 6.18
N ILE A 70 -0.89 -7.04 6.56
CA ILE A 70 -1.38 -7.58 7.83
C ILE A 70 -2.26 -8.77 7.48
N ILE A 71 -1.81 -9.98 7.85
CA ILE A 71 -2.53 -11.21 7.58
C ILE A 71 -3.46 -11.48 8.75
N MET A 72 -4.74 -11.66 8.47
CA MET A 72 -5.78 -11.85 9.49
C MET A 72 -5.46 -13.03 10.41
N GLU A 73 -4.94 -14.12 9.88
CA GLU A 73 -4.57 -15.30 10.67
C GLU A 73 -3.51 -14.97 11.72
N ASP A 74 -2.49 -14.21 11.34
CA ASP A 74 -1.44 -13.79 12.27
C ASP A 74 -2.01 -12.89 13.33
N TYR A 75 -2.94 -12.02 12.96
CA TYR A 75 -3.60 -11.13 13.89
C TYR A 75 -4.38 -11.89 14.95
N GLN A 76 -5.17 -12.88 14.53
CA GLN A 76 -5.94 -13.73 15.43
C GLN A 76 -5.02 -14.57 16.33
N LYS A 77 -3.96 -15.11 15.78
CA LYS A 77 -2.98 -15.89 16.52
C LYS A 77 -2.31 -15.09 17.62
N ARG A 78 -1.91 -13.85 17.31
CA ARG A 78 -1.31 -12.95 18.31
C ARG A 78 -2.30 -12.60 19.42
N ALA A 79 -3.55 -12.38 19.06
CA ALA A 79 -4.60 -12.09 20.04
C ALA A 79 -4.82 -13.27 20.97
N GLU A 80 -4.88 -14.49 20.43
CA GLU A 80 -5.03 -15.71 21.22
C GLU A 80 -3.84 -15.93 22.15
N GLU A 81 -2.63 -15.74 21.68
CA GLU A 81 -1.41 -15.84 22.49
C GLU A 81 -1.42 -14.85 23.65
N ASN A 82 -1.87 -13.65 23.41
CA ASN A 82 -1.97 -12.63 24.45
C ASN A 82 -3.02 -12.98 25.50
N LEU A 83 -4.13 -13.59 25.08
CA LEU A 83 -5.18 -14.00 26.01
C LEU A 83 -4.76 -15.17 26.88
N MET A 84 -3.85 -16.01 26.41
CA MET A 84 -3.38 -17.18 27.15
C MET A 84 -2.28 -16.84 28.16
N LYS A 85 -1.80 -15.65 28.15
CA LYS A 85 -0.81 -15.16 29.09
C LYS A 85 -1.48 -14.43 30.25
#